data_7a9766b2d5678f51efd7419f9ab6355e
#
_entry.id   7a9766b2d5678f51efd7419f9ab6355e
#
_cell.length_a   1.000
_cell.length_b   1.000
_cell.length_c   1.000
_cell.angle_alpha   90.00
_cell.angle_beta   90.00
_cell.angle_gamma   90.00
#
_symmetry.space_group_name_H-M   'P 1'
#
loop_
_entity.id
_entity.type
_entity.pdbx_description
1 polymer ?
#
loop_
_entity_poly.entity_id
_entity_poly.type
_entity_poly.pdbx_seq_one_letter_code
_entity_poly.pdbx_strand_id
1 'polypeptide(L)'
;MAHAKKEFHFIAGMPRSGSTLLANILAQNPRFHTTGTSGIMDIMFGVRNSWGNLIEFKAAPNEAAEIRVLRGILESYYADTDKAVIFDKCRGWLSLLEMAESILGRKAKVLVPVRDLRDILASFEKLWRENAKLKQIGQESQNYFKYQTVEGRTETWMKPDQPVGLAYNRIKDALVRGYRDRMYFVDFENLTSHPREELRDIYDFLEEEHFEHNFNHVEQVTWEDDSVHGFKDLHTIRHKVETLPPQWPKVLGPFAENYGQLNFWKEFIQKK
;
A
#
# COMPACT_ATOMS: atom_id res chain seq x y z
N MET A 1 -22.66 -23.86 7.17
CA MET A 1 -22.30 -23.11 8.41
C MET A 1 -22.27 -21.63 8.04
N ALA A 2 -22.95 -20.77 8.77
CA ALA A 2 -22.87 -19.35 8.53
C ALA A 2 -21.44 -18.92 8.87
N HIS A 3 -20.66 -18.49 7.88
CA HIS A 3 -19.35 -17.92 8.11
C HIS A 3 -19.55 -16.62 8.92
N ALA A 4 -18.80 -16.49 10.02
CA ALA A 4 -18.78 -15.21 10.76
C ALA A 4 -18.45 -14.08 9.78
N LYS A 5 -19.16 -12.96 9.88
CA LYS A 5 -18.96 -11.81 9.00
C LYS A 5 -17.54 -11.30 9.21
N LYS A 6 -16.71 -11.33 8.15
CA LYS A 6 -15.36 -10.81 8.18
C LYS A 6 -15.35 -9.28 8.12
N GLU A 7 -14.47 -8.68 8.90
CA GLU A 7 -14.16 -7.25 8.85
C GLU A 7 -13.02 -7.02 7.85
N PHE A 8 -13.16 -6.02 6.98
CA PHE A 8 -12.15 -5.72 5.96
C PHE A 8 -11.57 -4.32 6.19
N HIS A 9 -10.26 -4.25 6.26
CA HIS A 9 -9.44 -3.03 6.24
C HIS A 9 -8.44 -3.09 5.10
N PHE A 10 -7.87 -1.97 4.73
CA PHE A 10 -6.98 -1.87 3.57
C PHE A 10 -5.63 -1.29 3.95
N ILE A 11 -4.59 -1.74 3.26
CA ILE A 11 -3.25 -1.14 3.33
C ILE A 11 -2.91 -0.57 1.96
N ALA A 12 -2.89 0.76 1.84
CA ALA A 12 -2.69 1.45 0.57
C ALA A 12 -1.88 2.75 0.76
N GLY A 13 -0.59 2.72 0.51
CA GLY A 13 0.30 3.87 0.72
C GLY A 13 1.40 3.97 -0.33
N MET A 14 2.49 4.61 0.05
CA MET A 14 3.67 4.76 -0.79
C MET A 14 4.41 3.43 -0.98
N PRO A 15 5.03 3.19 -2.14
CA PRO A 15 5.95 2.07 -2.28
C PRO A 15 7.18 2.26 -1.38
N ARG A 16 7.80 1.18 -0.91
CA ARG A 16 9.01 1.22 -0.08
C ARG A 16 8.87 1.98 1.25
N SER A 17 7.67 2.11 1.75
CA SER A 17 7.33 2.79 3.02
C SER A 17 7.06 1.83 4.18
N GLY A 18 7.48 0.56 4.07
CA GLY A 18 7.34 -0.41 5.15
C GLY A 18 5.99 -1.12 5.21
N SER A 19 5.16 -1.09 4.15
CA SER A 19 3.85 -1.75 4.13
C SER A 19 3.94 -3.27 4.37
N THR A 20 4.99 -3.93 3.89
CA THR A 20 5.23 -5.37 4.16
C THR A 20 5.60 -5.60 5.63
N LEU A 21 6.42 -4.75 6.22
CA LEU A 21 6.73 -4.82 7.66
C LEU A 21 5.47 -4.64 8.50
N LEU A 22 4.67 -3.61 8.21
CA LEU A 22 3.40 -3.34 8.87
C LEU A 22 2.46 -4.55 8.79
N ALA A 23 2.29 -5.13 7.59
CA ALA A 23 1.44 -6.31 7.40
C ALA A 23 1.90 -7.49 8.28
N ASN A 24 3.20 -7.76 8.34
CA ASN A 24 3.72 -8.85 9.15
C ASN A 24 3.69 -8.57 10.67
N ILE A 25 3.77 -7.30 11.10
CA ILE A 25 3.51 -6.94 12.50
C ILE A 25 2.04 -7.20 12.84
N LEU A 26 1.10 -6.70 12.04
CA LEU A 26 -0.34 -6.91 12.26
C LEU A 26 -0.71 -8.39 12.28
N ALA A 27 -0.07 -9.22 11.46
CA ALA A 27 -0.31 -10.66 11.38
C ALA A 27 0.02 -11.43 12.68
N GLN A 28 0.75 -10.83 13.64
CA GLN A 28 0.96 -11.43 14.95
C GLN A 28 -0.33 -11.53 15.76
N ASN A 29 -1.31 -10.66 15.49
CA ASN A 29 -2.62 -10.76 16.14
C ASN A 29 -3.37 -11.98 15.58
N PRO A 30 -3.76 -12.95 16.43
CA PRO A 30 -4.40 -14.19 15.97
C PRO A 30 -5.77 -13.96 15.31
N ARG A 31 -6.39 -12.79 15.49
CA ARG A 31 -7.64 -12.41 14.82
C ARG A 31 -7.44 -11.87 13.40
N PHE A 32 -6.20 -11.48 13.04
CA PHE A 32 -5.90 -10.76 11.82
C PHE A 32 -5.30 -11.67 10.73
N HIS A 33 -5.76 -11.47 9.52
CA HIS A 33 -5.15 -11.97 8.30
C HIS A 33 -4.61 -10.80 7.49
N THR A 34 -3.37 -10.89 7.06
CA THR A 34 -2.73 -9.88 6.20
C THR A 34 -2.25 -10.52 4.92
N THR A 35 -2.28 -9.78 3.83
CA THR A 35 -1.82 -10.31 2.54
C THR A 35 -0.47 -9.74 2.14
N GLY A 36 0.21 -10.41 1.23
CA GLY A 36 1.09 -9.78 0.28
C GLY A 36 0.32 -8.79 -0.61
N THR A 37 0.89 -8.33 -1.71
CA THR A 37 0.15 -7.47 -2.64
C THR A 37 -0.97 -8.27 -3.31
N SER A 38 -2.23 -7.86 -3.06
CA SER A 38 -3.41 -8.52 -3.60
C SER A 38 -3.78 -7.96 -4.97
N GLY A 39 -4.23 -8.84 -5.88
CA GLY A 39 -4.81 -8.47 -7.16
C GLY A 39 -6.34 -8.39 -7.16
N ILE A 40 -6.99 -8.64 -6.01
CA ILE A 40 -8.46 -8.75 -5.95
C ILE A 40 -9.17 -7.46 -6.33
N MET A 41 -8.60 -6.32 -5.94
CA MET A 41 -9.14 -5.00 -6.29
C MET A 41 -9.23 -4.81 -7.81
N ASP A 42 -8.21 -5.21 -8.57
CA ASP A 42 -8.18 -5.08 -10.04
C ASP A 42 -9.22 -6.01 -10.69
N ILE A 43 -9.41 -7.21 -10.16
CA ILE A 43 -10.48 -8.13 -10.61
C ILE A 43 -11.86 -7.50 -10.38
N MET A 44 -12.11 -6.97 -9.18
CA MET A 44 -13.37 -6.31 -8.85
C MET A 44 -13.63 -5.08 -9.72
N PHE A 45 -12.60 -4.28 -9.97
CA PHE A 45 -12.68 -3.15 -10.88
C PHE A 45 -13.02 -3.58 -12.32
N GLY A 46 -12.40 -4.67 -12.80
CA GLY A 46 -12.73 -5.26 -14.10
C GLY A 46 -14.18 -5.72 -14.19
N VAL A 47 -14.69 -6.39 -13.16
CA VAL A 47 -16.10 -6.84 -13.08
C VAL A 47 -17.05 -5.63 -13.08
N ARG A 48 -16.78 -4.61 -12.26
CA ARG A 48 -17.55 -3.37 -12.23
C ARG A 48 -17.61 -2.69 -13.60
N ASN A 49 -16.46 -2.59 -14.28
CA ASN A 49 -16.39 -1.99 -15.61
C ASN A 49 -17.20 -2.80 -16.64
N SER A 50 -17.10 -4.14 -16.59
CA SER A 50 -17.89 -5.00 -17.46
C SER A 50 -19.37 -4.83 -17.19
N TRP A 51 -19.80 -4.80 -15.92
CA TRP A 51 -21.18 -4.57 -15.52
C TRP A 51 -21.73 -3.26 -16.11
N GLY A 52 -21.01 -2.15 -15.92
CA GLY A 52 -21.42 -0.84 -16.45
C GLY A 52 -21.44 -0.74 -17.99
N ASN A 53 -20.80 -1.67 -18.71
CA ASN A 53 -20.71 -1.65 -20.17
C ASN A 53 -21.65 -2.63 -20.87
N LEU A 54 -22.10 -3.71 -20.23
CA LEU A 54 -23.01 -4.67 -20.80
C LEU A 54 -24.38 -4.07 -21.07
N ILE A 55 -24.91 -4.31 -22.28
CA ILE A 55 -26.17 -3.70 -22.73
C ILE A 55 -27.36 -4.19 -21.91
N GLU A 56 -27.31 -5.42 -21.43
CA GLU A 56 -28.33 -6.04 -20.58
C GLU A 56 -28.47 -5.30 -19.25
N PHE A 57 -27.35 -4.92 -18.63
CA PHE A 57 -27.36 -4.17 -17.38
C PHE A 57 -27.69 -2.70 -17.57
N LYS A 58 -27.37 -2.13 -18.74
CA LYS A 58 -27.84 -0.77 -19.11
C LYS A 58 -29.35 -0.75 -19.33
N ALA A 59 -29.90 -1.81 -19.94
CA ALA A 59 -31.33 -1.93 -20.20
C ALA A 59 -32.14 -2.21 -18.93
N ALA A 60 -31.58 -2.96 -17.98
CA ALA A 60 -32.19 -3.32 -16.70
C ALA A 60 -31.20 -3.09 -15.55
N PRO A 61 -30.94 -1.85 -15.11
CA PRO A 61 -29.99 -1.55 -14.07
C PRO A 61 -30.35 -2.22 -12.73
N ASN A 62 -29.36 -2.87 -12.09
CA ASN A 62 -29.52 -3.48 -10.78
C ASN A 62 -28.26 -3.27 -9.93
N GLU A 63 -28.12 -2.07 -9.39
CA GLU A 63 -26.99 -1.67 -8.56
C GLU A 63 -26.83 -2.56 -7.31
N ALA A 64 -27.94 -2.94 -6.68
CA ALA A 64 -27.91 -3.82 -5.51
C ALA A 64 -27.33 -5.22 -5.85
N ALA A 65 -27.58 -5.74 -7.06
CA ALA A 65 -26.98 -6.98 -7.53
C ALA A 65 -25.49 -6.81 -7.81
N GLU A 66 -25.08 -5.69 -8.44
CA GLU A 66 -23.67 -5.37 -8.67
C GLU A 66 -22.88 -5.35 -7.36
N ILE A 67 -23.37 -4.63 -6.35
CA ILE A 67 -22.72 -4.56 -5.02
C ILE A 67 -22.62 -5.96 -4.39
N ARG A 68 -23.67 -6.78 -4.48
CA ARG A 68 -23.62 -8.16 -3.93
C ARG A 68 -22.61 -9.03 -4.65
N VAL A 69 -22.50 -8.92 -5.97
CA VAL A 69 -21.49 -9.67 -6.76
C VAL A 69 -20.09 -9.26 -6.36
N LEU A 70 -19.80 -7.95 -6.30
CA LEU A 70 -18.49 -7.45 -5.89
C LEU A 70 -18.15 -7.87 -4.45
N ARG A 71 -19.11 -7.78 -3.52
CA ARG A 71 -18.94 -8.28 -2.14
C ARG A 71 -18.63 -9.78 -2.14
N GLY A 72 -19.40 -10.57 -2.90
CA GLY A 72 -19.20 -12.01 -3.01
C GLY A 72 -17.80 -12.37 -3.53
N ILE A 73 -17.24 -11.60 -4.47
CA ILE A 73 -15.87 -11.79 -4.95
C ILE A 73 -14.87 -11.58 -3.81
N LEU A 74 -15.00 -10.48 -3.05
CA LEU A 74 -14.11 -10.19 -1.93
C LEU A 74 -14.21 -11.25 -0.83
N GLU A 75 -15.42 -11.60 -0.42
CA GLU A 75 -15.66 -12.61 0.63
C GLU A 75 -15.19 -14.01 0.21
N SER A 76 -15.39 -14.40 -1.06
CA SER A 76 -14.95 -15.69 -1.60
C SER A 76 -13.44 -15.76 -1.72
N TYR A 77 -12.77 -14.66 -2.07
CA TYR A 77 -11.31 -14.61 -2.16
C TYR A 77 -10.63 -14.88 -0.80
N TYR A 78 -11.27 -14.48 0.28
CA TYR A 78 -10.78 -14.69 1.65
C TYR A 78 -11.52 -15.80 2.40
N ALA A 79 -12.20 -16.72 1.68
CA ALA A 79 -12.98 -17.79 2.32
C ALA A 79 -12.10 -18.80 3.07
N ASP A 80 -10.86 -18.99 2.65
CA ASP A 80 -9.95 -20.00 3.20
C ASP A 80 -9.38 -19.64 4.58
N THR A 81 -9.46 -18.38 5.00
CA THR A 81 -9.00 -17.98 6.33
C THR A 81 -10.15 -17.97 7.34
N ASP A 82 -9.87 -18.43 8.54
CA ASP A 82 -10.77 -18.37 9.71
C ASP A 82 -10.67 -17.04 10.48
N LYS A 83 -9.76 -16.16 10.08
CA LYS A 83 -9.51 -14.88 10.76
C LYS A 83 -10.70 -13.94 10.61
N ALA A 84 -10.98 -13.21 11.70
CA ALA A 84 -12.13 -12.30 11.77
C ALA A 84 -11.89 -10.98 11.03
N VAL A 85 -10.63 -10.52 10.95
CA VAL A 85 -10.25 -9.22 10.37
C VAL A 85 -9.25 -9.46 9.24
N ILE A 86 -9.52 -8.89 8.09
CA ILE A 86 -8.71 -9.01 6.89
C ILE A 86 -8.09 -7.66 6.54
N PHE A 87 -6.79 -7.65 6.33
CA PHE A 87 -6.06 -6.50 5.77
C PHE A 87 -5.64 -6.82 4.34
N ASP A 88 -6.38 -6.30 3.37
CA ASP A 88 -6.00 -6.41 1.96
C ASP A 88 -5.00 -5.33 1.58
N LYS A 89 -3.83 -5.73 1.12
CA LYS A 89 -2.77 -4.80 0.72
C LYS A 89 -2.79 -4.58 -0.80
N CYS A 90 -3.34 -3.43 -1.22
CA CYS A 90 -3.27 -2.96 -2.61
C CYS A 90 -3.31 -1.43 -2.66
N ARG A 91 -2.33 -0.82 -3.32
CA ARG A 91 -2.24 0.65 -3.45
C ARG A 91 -3.42 1.27 -4.22
N GLY A 92 -4.13 0.48 -5.00
CA GLY A 92 -5.29 0.90 -5.78
C GLY A 92 -6.51 1.27 -4.93
N TRP A 93 -6.65 0.77 -3.72
CA TRP A 93 -7.82 1.01 -2.88
C TRP A 93 -8.12 2.50 -2.64
N LEU A 94 -7.09 3.35 -2.53
CA LEU A 94 -7.29 4.80 -2.38
C LEU A 94 -8.01 5.44 -3.57
N SER A 95 -7.90 4.86 -4.76
CA SER A 95 -8.62 5.34 -5.95
C SER A 95 -10.06 4.84 -6.02
N LEU A 96 -10.42 3.79 -5.27
CA LEU A 96 -11.70 3.09 -5.34
C LEU A 96 -12.43 3.04 -3.98
N LEU A 97 -12.24 4.07 -3.15
CA LEU A 97 -12.84 4.12 -1.80
C LEU A 97 -14.37 4.06 -1.84
N GLU A 98 -15.01 4.72 -2.83
CA GLU A 98 -16.46 4.66 -3.00
C GLU A 98 -16.94 3.22 -3.28
N MET A 99 -16.22 2.50 -4.13
CA MET A 99 -16.53 1.09 -4.39
C MET A 99 -16.34 0.26 -3.12
N ALA A 100 -15.24 0.45 -2.40
CA ALA A 100 -14.99 -0.25 -1.15
C ALA A 100 -16.11 0.01 -0.13
N GLU A 101 -16.51 1.27 0.07
CA GLU A 101 -17.58 1.65 1.01
C GLU A 101 -18.94 1.07 0.61
N SER A 102 -19.27 1.08 -0.70
CA SER A 102 -20.50 0.45 -1.22
C SER A 102 -20.54 -1.06 -0.94
N ILE A 103 -19.42 -1.74 -1.14
CA ILE A 103 -19.29 -3.18 -0.90
C ILE A 103 -19.37 -3.49 0.60
N LEU A 104 -18.70 -2.72 1.44
CA LEU A 104 -18.66 -2.93 2.88
C LEU A 104 -19.97 -2.50 3.56
N GLY A 105 -20.73 -1.54 2.99
CA GLY A 105 -21.89 -0.91 3.61
C GLY A 105 -21.52 -0.02 4.79
N ARG A 106 -20.27 0.43 4.86
CA ARG A 106 -19.73 1.32 5.90
C ARG A 106 -18.52 2.09 5.37
N LYS A 107 -18.08 3.09 6.14
CA LYS A 107 -16.83 3.79 5.84
C LYS A 107 -15.64 2.81 5.81
N ALA A 108 -14.82 2.93 4.79
CA ALA A 108 -13.58 2.17 4.69
C ALA A 108 -12.55 2.73 5.68
N LYS A 109 -11.71 1.85 6.24
CA LYS A 109 -10.53 2.22 7.03
C LYS A 109 -9.28 1.77 6.27
N VAL A 110 -8.40 2.71 5.99
CA VAL A 110 -7.19 2.49 5.18
C VAL A 110 -5.97 2.91 5.98
N LEU A 111 -5.07 1.98 6.20
CA LEU A 111 -3.72 2.29 6.67
C LEU A 111 -2.89 2.74 5.48
N VAL A 112 -2.29 3.91 5.60
CA VAL A 112 -1.53 4.57 4.53
C VAL A 112 -0.05 4.66 4.92
N PRO A 113 0.75 3.60 4.69
CA PRO A 113 2.18 3.65 4.95
C PRO A 113 2.85 4.73 4.11
N VAL A 114 3.57 5.62 4.79
CA VAL A 114 4.35 6.72 4.22
C VAL A 114 5.76 6.73 4.78
N ARG A 115 6.66 7.38 4.07
CA ARG A 115 8.06 7.53 4.45
C ARG A 115 8.60 8.79 3.78
N ASP A 116 9.71 9.34 4.26
CA ASP A 116 10.38 10.42 3.56
C ASP A 116 10.58 10.06 2.08
N LEU A 117 10.06 10.90 1.19
CA LEU A 117 10.04 10.65 -0.26
C LEU A 117 11.46 10.46 -0.81
N ARG A 118 12.44 11.17 -0.23
CA ARG A 118 13.86 11.03 -0.59
C ARG A 118 14.37 9.62 -0.33
N ASP A 119 14.00 9.00 0.80
CA ASP A 119 14.39 7.63 1.13
C ASP A 119 13.64 6.57 0.30
N ILE A 120 12.39 6.86 -0.09
CA ILE A 120 11.67 6.04 -1.07
C ILE A 120 12.43 6.03 -2.39
N LEU A 121 12.78 7.21 -2.91
CA LEU A 121 13.52 7.36 -4.17
C LEU A 121 14.92 6.75 -4.09
N ALA A 122 15.61 6.90 -2.95
CA ALA A 122 16.89 6.23 -2.71
C ALA A 122 16.77 4.69 -2.73
N SER A 123 15.66 4.15 -2.20
CA SER A 123 15.39 2.71 -2.28
C SER A 123 15.21 2.26 -3.74
N PHE A 124 14.50 3.03 -4.57
CA PHE A 124 14.35 2.75 -6.00
C PHE A 124 15.69 2.82 -6.74
N GLU A 125 16.53 3.81 -6.41
CA GLU A 125 17.85 3.92 -7.02
C GLU A 125 18.75 2.71 -6.67
N LYS A 126 18.72 2.21 -5.44
CA LYS A 126 19.41 0.98 -5.06
C LYS A 126 18.92 -0.22 -5.88
N LEU A 127 17.61 -0.40 -5.97
CA LEU A 127 17.02 -1.47 -6.80
C LEU A 127 17.48 -1.36 -8.26
N TRP A 128 17.51 -0.16 -8.80
CA TRP A 128 18.03 0.08 -10.16
C TRP A 128 19.50 -0.36 -10.30
N ARG A 129 20.36 0.03 -9.35
CA ARG A 129 21.78 -0.30 -9.40
C ARG A 129 22.04 -1.80 -9.33
N GLU A 130 21.22 -2.53 -8.60
CA GLU A 130 21.36 -3.96 -8.35
C GLU A 130 20.68 -4.83 -9.42
N ASN A 131 19.80 -4.26 -10.27
CA ASN A 131 18.96 -5.02 -11.16
C ASN A 131 19.29 -4.81 -12.65
N ALA A 132 19.90 -5.83 -13.28
CA ALA A 132 20.27 -5.79 -14.68
C ALA A 132 19.06 -5.65 -15.64
N LYS A 133 17.91 -6.27 -15.31
CA LYS A 133 16.67 -6.19 -16.09
C LYS A 133 16.09 -4.76 -16.11
N LEU A 134 16.12 -4.06 -14.98
CA LEU A 134 15.71 -2.65 -14.95
C LEU A 134 16.62 -1.77 -15.81
N LYS A 135 17.92 -2.04 -15.78
CA LYS A 135 18.89 -1.31 -16.62
C LYS A 135 18.61 -1.55 -18.11
N GLN A 136 18.27 -2.78 -18.49
CA GLN A 136 17.90 -3.10 -19.87
C GLN A 136 16.62 -2.36 -20.29
N ILE A 137 15.56 -2.41 -19.48
CA ILE A 137 14.31 -1.66 -19.72
C ILE A 137 14.59 -0.16 -19.90
N GLY A 138 15.46 0.40 -19.07
CA GLY A 138 15.87 1.80 -19.20
C GLY A 138 16.59 2.09 -20.51
N GLN A 139 17.44 1.17 -21.00
CA GLN A 139 18.16 1.30 -22.27
C GLN A 139 17.22 1.23 -23.48
N GLU A 140 16.17 0.42 -23.40
CA GLU A 140 15.18 0.24 -24.48
C GLU A 140 14.07 1.31 -24.43
N SER A 141 14.01 2.12 -23.37
CA SER A 141 12.97 3.12 -23.16
C SER A 141 13.14 4.33 -24.07
N GLN A 142 12.01 4.91 -24.51
CA GLN A 142 11.98 6.23 -25.15
C GLN A 142 12.59 7.35 -24.26
N ASN A 143 12.70 7.11 -22.96
CA ASN A 143 13.33 8.01 -21.99
C ASN A 143 14.79 7.64 -21.70
N TYR A 144 15.47 6.94 -22.58
CA TYR A 144 16.84 6.43 -22.41
C TYR A 144 17.78 7.45 -21.74
N PHE A 145 17.83 8.70 -22.25
CA PHE A 145 18.72 9.71 -21.69
C PHE A 145 18.40 10.08 -20.22
N LYS A 146 17.13 10.02 -19.82
CA LYS A 146 16.75 10.25 -18.42
C LYS A 146 17.23 9.14 -17.49
N TYR A 147 17.27 7.91 -17.98
CA TYR A 147 17.78 6.77 -17.20
C TYR A 147 19.31 6.77 -17.02
N GLN A 148 20.05 7.64 -17.74
CA GLN A 148 21.51 7.74 -17.62
C GLN A 148 21.95 8.40 -16.31
N THR A 149 21.14 9.28 -15.73
CA THR A 149 21.49 10.02 -14.51
C THR A 149 20.61 9.61 -13.35
N VAL A 150 21.12 9.74 -12.11
CA VAL A 150 20.35 9.51 -10.89
C VAL A 150 19.14 10.44 -10.83
N GLU A 151 19.34 11.71 -11.13
CA GLU A 151 18.28 12.73 -11.15
C GLU A 151 17.18 12.39 -12.16
N GLY A 152 17.54 12.07 -13.40
CA GLY A 152 16.59 11.73 -14.44
C GLY A 152 15.79 10.44 -14.14
N ARG A 153 16.40 9.44 -13.47
CA ARG A 153 15.68 8.27 -12.98
C ARG A 153 14.68 8.65 -11.88
N THR A 154 15.11 9.48 -10.94
CA THR A 154 14.27 9.98 -9.83
C THR A 154 13.05 10.73 -10.35
N GLU A 155 13.25 11.65 -11.32
CA GLU A 155 12.14 12.34 -12.01
C GLU A 155 11.22 11.35 -12.73
N THR A 156 11.78 10.29 -13.32
CA THR A 156 10.99 9.30 -14.03
C THR A 156 10.06 8.55 -13.05
N TRP A 157 10.57 8.08 -11.91
CA TRP A 157 9.73 7.38 -10.92
C TRP A 157 8.64 8.26 -10.31
N MET A 158 8.81 9.58 -10.33
CA MET A 158 7.83 10.55 -9.87
C MET A 158 6.76 10.91 -10.91
N LYS A 159 6.85 10.43 -12.14
CA LYS A 159 5.78 10.67 -13.13
C LYS A 159 4.46 10.06 -12.68
N PRO A 160 3.30 10.63 -13.07
CA PRO A 160 1.96 10.20 -12.62
C PRO A 160 1.62 8.73 -12.93
N ASP A 161 2.22 8.16 -13.97
CA ASP A 161 2.05 6.78 -14.43
C ASP A 161 3.11 5.81 -13.85
N GLN A 162 4.06 6.32 -13.08
CA GLN A 162 5.16 5.55 -12.50
C GLN A 162 4.88 5.21 -11.02
N PRO A 163 5.52 4.16 -10.47
CA PRO A 163 5.13 3.61 -9.17
C PRO A 163 5.08 4.60 -8.01
N VAL A 164 6.02 5.56 -7.96
CA VAL A 164 6.09 6.55 -6.86
C VAL A 164 5.08 7.67 -7.10
N GLY A 165 5.10 8.28 -8.29
CA GLY A 165 4.20 9.37 -8.64
C GLY A 165 2.73 8.95 -8.65
N LEU A 166 2.42 7.74 -9.13
CA LEU A 166 1.06 7.22 -9.11
C LEU A 166 0.54 7.05 -7.66
N ALA A 167 1.35 6.45 -6.77
CA ALA A 167 0.96 6.28 -5.37
C ALA A 167 0.81 7.64 -4.67
N TYR A 168 1.73 8.56 -4.91
CA TYR A 168 1.69 9.94 -4.41
C TYR A 168 0.38 10.64 -4.81
N ASN A 169 0.03 10.57 -6.09
CA ASN A 169 -1.18 11.21 -6.61
C ASN A 169 -2.46 10.56 -6.09
N ARG A 170 -2.49 9.24 -5.89
CA ARG A 170 -3.63 8.53 -5.29
C ARG A 170 -3.93 9.01 -3.87
N ILE A 171 -2.89 9.22 -3.06
CA ILE A 171 -3.05 9.76 -1.70
C ILE A 171 -3.59 11.20 -1.76
N LYS A 172 -3.01 12.06 -2.59
CA LYS A 172 -3.48 13.45 -2.75
C LYS A 172 -4.92 13.50 -3.24
N ASP A 173 -5.27 12.71 -4.24
CA ASP A 173 -6.61 12.64 -4.80
C ASP A 173 -7.62 12.20 -3.73
N ALA A 174 -7.32 11.17 -2.95
CA ALA A 174 -8.18 10.75 -1.84
C ALA A 174 -8.41 11.87 -0.81
N LEU A 175 -7.38 12.67 -0.49
CA LEU A 175 -7.54 13.84 0.38
C LEU A 175 -8.41 14.93 -0.24
N VAL A 176 -8.20 15.24 -1.52
CA VAL A 176 -9.01 16.24 -2.27
C VAL A 176 -10.48 15.83 -2.33
N ARG A 177 -10.76 14.53 -2.48
CA ARG A 177 -12.12 13.97 -2.44
C ARG A 177 -12.74 13.92 -1.02
N GLY A 178 -12.03 14.39 0.01
CA GLY A 178 -12.53 14.48 1.39
C GLY A 178 -12.45 13.17 2.19
N TYR A 179 -11.62 12.22 1.79
CA TYR A 179 -11.49 10.91 2.48
C TYR A 179 -10.46 10.90 3.63
N ARG A 180 -10.10 12.06 4.19
CA ARG A 180 -9.10 12.17 5.27
C ARG A 180 -9.46 11.29 6.49
N ASP A 181 -10.71 11.24 6.87
CA ASP A 181 -11.20 10.47 8.03
C ASP A 181 -11.23 8.94 7.79
N ARG A 182 -10.99 8.48 6.56
CA ARG A 182 -10.82 7.06 6.21
C ARG A 182 -9.35 6.62 6.25
N MET A 183 -8.42 7.54 6.45
CA MET A 183 -6.99 7.32 6.25
C MET A 183 -6.23 7.52 7.56
N TYR A 184 -5.47 6.51 7.98
CA TYR A 184 -4.46 6.65 9.01
C TYR A 184 -3.07 6.59 8.37
N PHE A 185 -2.31 7.67 8.48
CA PHE A 185 -0.95 7.73 7.94
C PHE A 185 0.02 7.03 8.88
N VAL A 186 0.54 5.89 8.44
CA VAL A 186 1.55 5.12 9.17
C VAL A 186 2.93 5.60 8.72
N ASP A 187 3.56 6.43 9.52
CA ASP A 187 4.91 6.91 9.25
C ASP A 187 5.94 5.84 9.52
N PHE A 188 6.82 5.56 8.55
CA PHE A 188 7.85 4.53 8.69
C PHE A 188 8.82 4.83 9.84
N GLU A 189 9.15 6.10 10.08
CA GLU A 189 10.04 6.51 11.15
C GLU A 189 9.40 6.26 12.51
N ASN A 190 8.12 6.63 12.70
CA ASN A 190 7.37 6.33 13.91
C ASN A 190 7.23 4.81 14.12
N LEU A 191 6.84 4.08 13.08
CA LEU A 191 6.68 2.62 13.14
C LEU A 191 7.97 1.90 13.57
N THR A 192 9.14 2.46 13.24
CA THR A 192 10.43 1.83 13.54
C THR A 192 11.10 2.38 14.82
N SER A 193 10.78 3.59 15.24
CA SER A 193 11.34 4.21 16.47
C SER A 193 10.41 4.08 17.68
N HIS A 194 9.10 4.15 17.48
CA HIS A 194 8.06 4.08 18.51
C HIS A 194 6.95 3.07 18.13
N PRO A 195 7.31 1.81 17.82
CA PRO A 195 6.36 0.87 17.22
C PRO A 195 5.15 0.56 18.11
N ARG A 196 5.33 0.58 19.44
CA ARG A 196 4.24 0.30 20.39
C ARG A 196 3.18 1.39 20.37
N GLU A 197 3.60 2.64 20.38
CA GLU A 197 2.73 3.80 20.32
C GLU A 197 2.05 3.89 18.94
N GLU A 198 2.78 3.61 17.87
CA GLU A 198 2.23 3.62 16.51
C GLU A 198 1.15 2.55 16.34
N LEU A 199 1.40 1.34 16.83
CA LEU A 199 0.39 0.26 16.77
C LEU A 199 -0.83 0.58 17.64
N ARG A 200 -0.67 1.21 18.80
CA ARG A 200 -1.80 1.63 19.64
C ARG A 200 -2.73 2.57 18.86
N ASP A 201 -2.17 3.61 18.24
CA ASP A 201 -2.96 4.56 17.46
C ASP A 201 -3.62 3.91 16.22
N ILE A 202 -2.93 2.92 15.61
CA ILE A 202 -3.52 2.11 14.52
C ILE A 202 -4.75 1.35 15.03
N TYR A 203 -4.66 0.67 16.17
CA TYR A 203 -5.78 -0.07 16.75
C TYR A 203 -6.94 0.85 17.12
N ASP A 204 -6.66 2.03 17.71
CA ASP A 204 -7.68 3.04 18.02
C ASP A 204 -8.39 3.52 16.74
N PHE A 205 -7.64 3.80 15.66
CA PHE A 205 -8.23 4.15 14.38
C PHE A 205 -9.08 3.04 13.79
N LEU A 206 -8.63 1.79 13.90
CA LEU A 206 -9.35 0.63 13.39
C LEU A 206 -10.56 0.26 14.27
N GLU A 207 -10.65 0.77 15.51
CA GLU A 207 -11.63 0.37 16.53
C GLU A 207 -11.53 -1.12 16.88
N GLU A 208 -10.29 -1.63 16.90
CA GLU A 208 -9.97 -3.00 17.25
C GLU A 208 -9.36 -3.10 18.65
N GLU A 209 -9.51 -4.25 19.29
CA GLU A 209 -8.91 -4.50 20.60
C GLU A 209 -7.39 -4.52 20.51
N HIS A 210 -6.71 -3.80 21.41
CA HIS A 210 -5.26 -3.74 21.45
C HIS A 210 -4.63 -5.12 21.63
N PHE A 211 -3.56 -5.38 20.90
CA PHE A 211 -2.76 -6.59 20.96
C PHE A 211 -1.29 -6.24 21.20
N GLU A 212 -0.61 -6.97 22.08
CA GLU A 212 0.82 -6.78 22.34
C GLU A 212 1.68 -7.51 21.31
N HIS A 213 2.42 -6.72 20.51
CA HIS A 213 3.28 -7.21 19.44
C HIS A 213 4.72 -7.43 19.89
N ASN A 214 5.39 -8.40 19.30
CA ASN A 214 6.83 -8.63 19.48
C ASN A 214 7.61 -7.93 18.36
N PHE A 215 8.21 -6.79 18.65
CA PHE A 215 9.01 -6.02 17.70
C PHE A 215 10.45 -6.50 17.56
N ASN A 216 10.90 -7.36 18.44
CA ASN A 216 12.23 -7.96 18.37
C ASN A 216 12.28 -9.20 17.48
N HIS A 217 11.11 -9.78 17.17
CA HIS A 217 11.01 -10.94 16.30
C HIS A 217 9.69 -10.89 15.52
N VAL A 218 9.76 -10.35 14.31
CA VAL A 218 8.63 -10.31 13.35
C VAL A 218 8.87 -11.39 12.32
N GLU A 219 8.01 -12.41 12.33
CA GLU A 219 8.03 -13.44 11.30
C GLU A 219 7.44 -12.92 10.00
N GLN A 220 8.02 -13.33 8.88
CA GLN A 220 7.46 -13.00 7.58
C GLN A 220 6.43 -14.05 7.18
N VAL A 221 5.16 -13.73 7.31
CA VAL A 221 4.04 -14.60 6.93
C VAL A 221 3.44 -14.23 5.58
N THR A 222 3.69 -13.01 5.09
CA THR A 222 3.31 -12.61 3.74
C THR A 222 4.43 -12.98 2.77
N TRP A 223 4.07 -13.68 1.68
CA TRP A 223 5.03 -14.11 0.67
C TRP A 223 4.61 -13.58 -0.71
N GLU A 224 5.59 -13.10 -1.45
CA GLU A 224 5.43 -12.65 -2.85
C GLU A 224 6.63 -13.16 -3.65
N ASP A 225 6.41 -13.70 -4.84
CA ASP A 225 7.52 -14.05 -5.74
C ASP A 225 8.02 -12.80 -6.46
N ASP A 226 9.02 -12.16 -5.89
CA ASP A 226 9.62 -10.94 -6.42
C ASP A 226 10.26 -11.11 -7.80
N SER A 227 10.55 -12.36 -8.21
CA SER A 227 11.11 -12.65 -9.52
C SER A 227 10.16 -12.32 -10.66
N VAL A 228 8.86 -12.38 -10.43
CA VAL A 228 7.81 -11.96 -11.39
C VAL A 228 7.97 -10.49 -11.76
N HIS A 229 8.40 -9.67 -10.80
CA HIS A 229 8.69 -8.25 -11.00
C HIS A 229 10.13 -8.00 -11.48
N GLY A 230 10.93 -9.06 -11.63
CA GLY A 230 12.34 -8.97 -11.98
C GLY A 230 13.25 -8.52 -10.84
N PHE A 231 12.79 -8.64 -9.60
CA PHE A 231 13.56 -8.29 -8.42
C PHE A 231 13.94 -9.53 -7.61
N LYS A 232 14.85 -9.32 -6.66
CA LYS A 232 15.15 -10.26 -5.59
C LYS A 232 14.95 -9.55 -4.26
N ASP A 233 14.28 -10.22 -3.32
CA ASP A 233 14.10 -9.75 -1.94
C ASP A 233 13.42 -8.36 -1.80
N LEU A 234 12.55 -8.00 -2.78
CA LEU A 234 11.82 -6.72 -2.77
C LEU A 234 10.90 -6.59 -1.56
N HIS A 235 10.23 -7.69 -1.19
CA HIS A 235 9.26 -7.76 -0.10
C HIS A 235 9.81 -8.47 1.15
N THR A 236 11.10 -8.76 1.19
CA THR A 236 11.74 -9.32 2.39
C THR A 236 11.83 -8.28 3.50
N ILE A 237 11.42 -8.67 4.71
CA ILE A 237 11.51 -7.83 5.90
C ILE A 237 12.71 -8.21 6.77
N ARG A 238 13.10 -7.31 7.66
CA ARG A 238 13.98 -7.62 8.78
C ARG A 238 13.15 -8.18 9.93
N HIS A 239 13.66 -9.19 10.61
CA HIS A 239 12.97 -9.80 11.75
C HIS A 239 12.83 -8.85 12.95
N LYS A 240 13.74 -7.89 13.09
CA LYS A 240 13.68 -6.88 14.15
C LYS A 240 13.23 -5.54 13.61
N VAL A 241 12.28 -4.92 14.30
CA VAL A 241 11.87 -3.54 14.04
C VAL A 241 12.92 -2.60 14.60
N GLU A 242 13.58 -1.85 13.75
CA GLU A 242 14.64 -0.92 14.13
C GLU A 242 14.71 0.27 13.18
N THR A 243 15.07 1.42 13.75
CA THR A 243 15.26 2.65 12.99
C THR A 243 16.45 2.54 12.05
N LEU A 244 16.31 3.05 10.87
CA LEU A 244 17.37 3.14 9.87
C LEU A 244 17.75 4.60 9.63
N PRO A 245 19.06 4.91 9.56
CA PRO A 245 19.47 6.25 9.19
C PRO A 245 19.03 6.58 7.76
N PRO A 246 18.73 7.85 7.44
CA PRO A 246 18.42 8.28 6.09
C PRO A 246 19.49 7.83 5.09
N GLN A 247 19.05 7.22 4.00
CA GLN A 247 19.95 6.69 2.96
C GLN A 247 20.13 7.65 1.80
N TRP A 248 19.14 8.53 1.60
CA TRP A 248 19.09 9.42 0.44
C TRP A 248 20.33 10.32 0.26
N PRO A 249 20.99 10.86 1.32
CA PRO A 249 22.14 11.76 1.11
C PRO A 249 23.29 11.06 0.38
N LYS A 250 23.52 9.77 0.70
CA LYS A 250 24.59 8.96 0.10
C LYS A 250 24.21 8.39 -1.27
N VAL A 251 22.92 8.14 -1.49
CA VAL A 251 22.43 7.43 -2.68
C VAL A 251 22.07 8.37 -3.80
N LEU A 252 21.40 9.48 -3.50
CA LEU A 252 20.90 10.45 -4.47
C LEU A 252 21.77 11.69 -4.58
N GLY A 253 22.27 12.21 -3.47
CA GLY A 253 23.02 13.46 -3.43
C GLY A 253 22.15 14.71 -3.20
N PRO A 254 22.74 15.92 -3.32
CA PRO A 254 22.08 17.16 -2.87
C PRO A 254 20.80 17.53 -3.61
N PHE A 255 20.64 17.18 -4.89
CA PHE A 255 19.42 17.51 -5.65
C PHE A 255 18.14 16.93 -5.00
N ALA A 256 18.28 15.85 -4.25
CA ALA A 256 17.15 15.20 -3.59
C ALA A 256 16.49 16.06 -2.49
N GLU A 257 17.15 17.11 -2.01
CA GLU A 257 16.56 18.07 -1.04
C GLU A 257 15.21 18.62 -1.52
N ASN A 258 15.07 18.84 -2.83
CA ASN A 258 13.84 19.37 -3.44
C ASN A 258 12.63 18.46 -3.19
N TYR A 259 12.82 17.14 -3.02
CA TYR A 259 11.74 16.21 -2.74
C TYR A 259 11.29 16.23 -1.27
N GLY A 260 12.09 16.79 -0.38
CA GLY A 260 11.75 16.93 1.04
C GLY A 260 10.48 17.76 1.28
N GLN A 261 10.23 18.75 0.44
CA GLN A 261 9.05 19.62 0.51
C GLN A 261 7.76 18.92 0.05
N LEU A 262 7.88 17.81 -0.65
CA LEU A 262 6.73 17.06 -1.18
C LEU A 262 6.11 16.08 -0.16
N ASN A 263 6.67 15.94 1.02
CA ASN A 263 6.18 15.07 2.09
C ASN A 263 4.95 15.68 2.78
N PHE A 264 3.88 15.98 2.02
CA PHE A 264 2.67 16.65 2.54
C PHE A 264 1.98 15.87 3.67
N TRP A 265 2.13 14.56 3.72
CA TRP A 265 1.56 13.72 4.78
C TRP A 265 2.11 14.04 6.18
N LYS A 266 3.25 14.73 6.29
CA LYS A 266 3.82 15.17 7.59
C LYS A 266 2.86 16.06 8.39
N GLU A 267 1.94 16.75 7.73
CA GLU A 267 0.88 17.54 8.37
C GLU A 267 -0.14 16.67 9.12
N PHE A 268 -0.26 15.40 8.75
CA PHE A 268 -1.25 14.46 9.28
C PHE A 268 -0.67 13.43 10.25
N ILE A 269 0.65 13.42 10.43
CA ILE A 269 1.37 12.48 11.30
C ILE A 269 1.53 13.10 12.68
N GLN A 270 1.11 12.36 13.71
CA GLN A 270 1.40 12.74 15.09
C GLN A 270 2.89 12.55 15.37
N LYS A 271 3.54 13.57 15.92
CA LYS A 271 4.93 13.44 16.41
C LYS A 271 4.92 12.63 17.69
N LYS A 272 5.74 11.59 17.75
CA LYS A 272 5.92 10.69 18.89
C LYS A 272 7.25 10.92 19.60
#